data_70549b50cb644f277572afa38667937e
#
_entry.id   70549b50cb644f277572afa38667937e
#
_cell.length_a   1.000
_cell.length_b   1.000
_cell.length_c   1.000
_cell.angle_alpha   90.00
_cell.angle_beta   90.00
_cell.angle_gamma   90.00
#
_symmetry.space_group_name_H-M   'P 1'
#
loop_
_entity.id
_entity.type
_entity.pdbx_description
1 polymer ?
#
loop_
_entity_poly.entity_id
_entity_poly.type
_entity_poly.pdbx_seq_one_letter_code
_entity_poly.pdbx_strand_id
1 'polypeptide(L)'
;MVKHIVTFKLTGTPEERARVAAAFRDALLALPSQIDVLQSMEVGINENPAESWDVVLIAVVPTLADVAIYANHPAHVAAAGLLAGHKADRACVDYEFCCRRLSRQYGERGLGIRSGCL
;
A
#
# COMPACT_ATOMS: atom_id res chain seq x y z
N MET A 1 0.48 -5.64 -14.14
CA MET A 1 -0.02 -5.13 -12.83
C MET A 1 1.06 -4.34 -12.14
N VAL A 2 0.65 -3.35 -11.37
CA VAL A 2 1.57 -2.49 -10.63
C VAL A 2 1.24 -2.56 -9.14
N LYS A 3 2.28 -2.68 -8.32
CA LYS A 3 2.16 -2.51 -6.87
C LYS A 3 2.57 -1.10 -6.52
N HIS A 4 1.69 -0.41 -5.81
CA HIS A 4 1.91 0.93 -5.25
C HIS A 4 2.09 0.73 -3.76
N ILE A 5 3.32 0.87 -3.28
CA ILE A 5 3.67 0.59 -1.89
C ILE A 5 4.04 1.89 -1.20
N VAL A 6 3.32 2.22 -0.15
CA VAL A 6 3.54 3.46 0.59
C VAL A 6 3.71 3.15 2.06
N THR A 7 4.70 3.77 2.69
CA THR A 7 4.87 3.71 4.13
C THR A 7 4.72 5.10 4.72
N PHE A 8 4.20 5.15 5.94
CA PHE A 8 4.03 6.41 6.66
C PHE A 8 4.62 6.32 8.06
N LYS A 9 5.25 7.42 8.48
CA LYS A 9 5.54 7.65 9.90
C LYS A 9 4.47 8.59 10.40
N LEU A 10 3.94 8.30 11.59
CA LEU A 10 2.89 9.11 12.20
C LEU A 10 3.45 9.87 13.40
N THR A 11 2.76 10.93 13.78
CA THR A 11 3.14 11.75 14.92
C THR A 11 2.28 11.39 16.13
N GLY A 12 2.75 11.76 17.31
CA GLY A 12 1.98 11.60 18.53
C GLY A 12 2.50 10.48 19.41
N THR A 13 1.77 10.23 20.48
CA THR A 13 2.10 9.16 21.41
C THR A 13 1.90 7.80 20.73
N PRO A 14 2.47 6.72 21.29
CA PRO A 14 2.22 5.39 20.71
C PRO A 14 0.73 5.06 20.61
N GLU A 15 -0.07 5.48 21.60
CA GLU A 15 -1.51 5.23 21.59
C GLU A 15 -2.22 6.01 20.49
N GLU A 16 -1.80 7.27 20.29
CA GLU A 16 -2.38 8.09 19.21
C GLU A 16 -2.03 7.53 17.85
N ARG A 17 -0.77 7.15 17.65
CA ARG A 17 -0.34 6.57 16.38
C ARG A 17 -1.08 5.27 16.09
N ALA A 18 -1.26 4.42 17.10
CA ALA A 18 -1.98 3.16 16.92
C ALA A 18 -3.43 3.41 16.51
N ARG A 19 -4.07 4.39 17.13
CA ARG A 19 -5.47 4.71 16.83
C ARG A 19 -5.61 5.25 15.40
N VAL A 20 -4.72 6.15 15.02
CA VAL A 20 -4.74 6.74 13.67
C VAL A 20 -4.45 5.66 12.62
N ALA A 21 -3.45 4.81 12.88
CA ALA A 21 -3.10 3.73 11.95
C ALA A 21 -4.27 2.76 11.76
N ALA A 22 -4.97 2.41 12.85
CA ALA A 22 -6.11 1.48 12.75
C ALA A 22 -7.26 2.09 11.96
N ALA A 23 -7.58 3.36 12.18
CA ALA A 23 -8.64 4.03 11.44
C ALA A 23 -8.29 4.14 9.95
N PHE A 24 -7.04 4.47 9.67
CA PHE A 24 -6.55 4.58 8.29
C PHE A 24 -6.60 3.21 7.59
N ARG A 25 -6.14 2.15 8.27
CA ARG A 25 -6.21 0.79 7.74
C ARG A 25 -7.64 0.42 7.36
N ASP A 26 -8.59 0.66 8.26
CA ASP A 26 -9.96 0.26 8.02
C ASP A 26 -10.57 1.02 6.82
N ALA A 27 -10.25 2.30 6.69
CA ALA A 27 -10.70 3.09 5.55
C ALA A 27 -10.09 2.60 4.24
N LEU A 28 -8.80 2.26 4.24
CA LEU A 28 -8.11 1.76 3.05
C LEU A 28 -8.66 0.41 2.61
N LEU A 29 -8.94 -0.49 3.56
CA LEU A 29 -9.43 -1.82 3.22
C LEU A 29 -10.83 -1.79 2.62
N ALA A 30 -11.56 -0.71 2.78
CA ALA A 30 -12.86 -0.54 2.16
C ALA A 30 -12.78 -0.02 0.71
N LEU A 31 -11.60 0.44 0.27
CA LEU A 31 -11.47 1.08 -1.04
C LEU A 31 -11.65 0.16 -2.25
N PRO A 32 -11.24 -1.11 -2.23
CA PRO A 32 -11.41 -1.94 -3.44
C PRO A 32 -12.84 -2.04 -3.93
N SER A 33 -13.82 -1.97 -3.04
CA SER A 33 -15.23 -2.01 -3.45
C SER A 33 -15.72 -0.68 -3.97
N GLN A 34 -14.94 0.39 -3.86
CA GLN A 34 -15.35 1.74 -4.23
C GLN A 34 -14.57 2.30 -5.40
N ILE A 35 -13.41 1.76 -5.71
CA ILE A 35 -12.50 2.29 -6.75
C ILE A 35 -12.24 1.19 -7.76
N ASP A 36 -12.80 1.36 -8.97
CA ASP A 36 -12.77 0.30 -9.97
C ASP A 36 -11.37 -0.17 -10.37
N VAL A 37 -10.42 0.75 -10.47
CA VAL A 37 -9.06 0.35 -10.90
C VAL A 37 -8.29 -0.34 -9.78
N LEU A 38 -8.75 -0.26 -8.54
CA LEU A 38 -8.03 -0.85 -7.42
C LEU A 38 -8.39 -2.33 -7.31
N GLN A 39 -7.42 -3.19 -7.62
CA GLN A 39 -7.62 -4.64 -7.66
C GLN A 39 -7.55 -5.25 -6.27
N SER A 40 -6.67 -4.74 -5.42
CA SER A 40 -6.55 -5.22 -4.05
C SER A 40 -5.85 -4.18 -3.20
N MET A 41 -6.03 -4.31 -1.89
CA MET A 41 -5.39 -3.43 -0.90
C MET A 41 -4.97 -4.29 0.28
N GLU A 42 -3.69 -4.18 0.62
CA GLU A 42 -3.16 -4.80 1.82
C GLU A 42 -2.61 -3.71 2.72
N VAL A 43 -2.87 -3.77 4.01
CA VAL A 43 -2.36 -2.78 4.95
C VAL A 43 -1.75 -3.49 6.14
N GLY A 44 -0.51 -3.11 6.47
CA GLY A 44 0.19 -3.63 7.63
C GLY A 44 0.49 -2.51 8.62
N ILE A 45 0.27 -2.77 9.89
CA ILE A 45 0.63 -1.84 10.95
C ILE A 45 1.86 -2.43 11.63
N ASN A 46 2.90 -1.60 11.81
CA ASN A 46 4.17 -2.07 12.34
C ASN A 46 4.01 -2.58 13.77
N GLU A 47 4.56 -3.78 14.02
CA GLU A 47 4.55 -4.39 15.34
C GLU A 47 5.96 -4.47 15.93
N ASN A 48 6.97 -4.02 15.21
CA ASN A 48 8.36 -4.14 15.63
C ASN A 48 8.81 -2.82 16.29
N PRO A 49 9.02 -2.80 17.61
CA PRO A 49 9.38 -1.55 18.29
C PRO A 49 10.77 -1.04 17.92
N ALA A 50 11.60 -1.87 17.25
CA ALA A 50 12.91 -1.43 16.81
C ALA A 50 12.85 -0.62 15.51
N GLU A 51 11.70 -0.63 14.82
CA GLU A 51 11.53 0.08 13.56
C GLU A 51 10.72 1.35 13.76
N SER A 52 10.92 2.30 12.85
CA SER A 52 10.34 3.63 13.04
C SER A 52 9.19 3.99 12.11
N TRP A 53 8.87 3.15 11.13
CA TRP A 53 7.72 3.38 10.26
C TRP A 53 6.49 2.74 10.88
N ASP A 54 5.33 3.37 10.74
CA ASP A 54 4.14 2.96 11.48
C ASP A 54 3.17 2.11 10.67
N VAL A 55 3.01 2.40 9.38
CA VAL A 55 2.01 1.69 8.57
C VAL A 55 2.47 1.59 7.13
N VAL A 56 2.15 0.48 6.48
CA VAL A 56 2.42 0.27 5.08
C VAL A 56 1.13 -0.11 4.37
N LEU A 57 0.93 0.41 3.15
CA LEU A 57 -0.15 -0.06 2.29
C LEU A 57 0.44 -0.61 1.00
N ILE A 58 -0.21 -1.59 0.42
CA ILE A 58 0.13 -2.15 -0.88
C ILE A 58 -1.14 -2.16 -1.70
N ALA A 59 -1.22 -1.24 -2.66
CA ALA A 59 -2.36 -1.15 -3.57
C ALA A 59 -1.95 -1.75 -4.90
N VAL A 60 -2.81 -2.58 -5.48
CA VAL A 60 -2.54 -3.19 -6.78
C VAL A 60 -3.49 -2.59 -7.80
N VAL A 61 -2.92 -2.07 -8.90
CA VAL A 61 -3.68 -1.49 -10.00
C VAL A 61 -3.14 -2.05 -11.32
N PRO A 62 -3.92 -1.98 -12.42
CA PRO A 62 -3.47 -2.59 -13.69
C PRO A 62 -2.24 -1.93 -14.29
N THR A 63 -2.14 -0.61 -14.28
CA THR A 63 -1.04 0.11 -14.92
C THR A 63 -0.55 1.23 -14.03
N LEU A 64 0.62 1.77 -14.35
CA LEU A 64 1.17 2.89 -13.60
C LEU A 64 0.24 4.11 -13.68
N ALA A 65 -0.40 4.33 -14.83
CA ALA A 65 -1.34 5.46 -14.97
C ALA A 65 -2.53 5.34 -14.01
N ASP A 66 -2.90 4.12 -13.65
CA ASP A 66 -4.03 3.90 -12.74
C ASP A 66 -3.71 4.31 -11.30
N VAL A 67 -2.44 4.45 -10.95
CA VAL A 67 -2.06 4.95 -9.63
C VAL A 67 -2.66 6.35 -9.41
N ALA A 68 -2.58 7.23 -10.43
CA ALA A 68 -3.14 8.58 -10.31
C ALA A 68 -4.67 8.53 -10.22
N ILE A 69 -5.31 7.63 -10.96
CA ILE A 69 -6.77 7.49 -10.91
C ILE A 69 -7.20 7.06 -9.50
N TYR A 70 -6.49 6.09 -8.92
CA TYR A 70 -6.72 5.66 -7.56
C TYR A 70 -6.48 6.81 -6.56
N ALA A 71 -5.34 7.46 -6.68
CA ALA A 71 -4.95 8.49 -5.70
C ALA A 71 -5.90 9.69 -5.70
N ASN A 72 -6.45 10.04 -6.88
CA ASN A 72 -7.33 11.19 -7.00
C ASN A 72 -8.82 10.87 -6.78
N HIS A 73 -9.14 9.59 -6.59
CA HIS A 73 -10.53 9.20 -6.36
C HIS A 73 -11.03 9.79 -5.03
N PRO A 74 -12.25 10.32 -4.99
CA PRO A 74 -12.78 10.92 -3.76
C PRO A 74 -12.72 10.00 -2.54
N ALA A 75 -12.94 8.71 -2.72
CA ALA A 75 -12.88 7.76 -1.61
C ALA A 75 -11.46 7.67 -1.04
N HIS A 76 -10.44 7.69 -1.92
CA HIS A 76 -9.04 7.68 -1.47
C HIS A 76 -8.69 8.99 -0.79
N VAL A 77 -9.13 10.11 -1.34
CA VAL A 77 -8.87 11.43 -0.75
C VAL A 77 -9.46 11.49 0.67
N ALA A 78 -10.65 10.93 0.86
CA ALA A 78 -11.26 10.90 2.19
C ALA A 78 -10.46 10.03 3.15
N ALA A 79 -10.00 8.85 2.70
CA ALA A 79 -9.19 7.97 3.55
C ALA A 79 -7.85 8.63 3.91
N ALA A 80 -7.20 9.25 2.91
CA ALA A 80 -5.92 9.93 3.15
C ALA A 80 -6.09 11.11 4.11
N GLY A 81 -7.26 11.73 4.12
CA GLY A 81 -7.56 12.84 5.03
C GLY A 81 -7.48 12.44 6.50
N LEU A 82 -7.61 11.15 6.81
CA LEU A 82 -7.48 10.70 8.19
C LEU A 82 -6.06 10.90 8.74
N LEU A 83 -5.07 11.02 7.86
CA LEU A 83 -3.70 11.27 8.28
C LEU A 83 -3.37 12.76 8.42
N ALA A 84 -4.32 13.64 8.09
CA ALA A 84 -4.07 15.09 8.18
C ALA A 84 -3.72 15.47 9.63
N GLY A 85 -2.61 16.17 9.79
CA GLY A 85 -2.14 16.56 11.11
C GLY A 85 -1.43 15.46 11.88
N HIS A 86 -1.35 14.23 11.30
CA HIS A 86 -0.74 13.11 11.99
C HIS A 86 0.45 12.52 11.21
N LYS A 87 0.74 12.99 10.01
CA LYS A 87 1.78 12.41 9.18
C LYS A 87 3.11 13.09 9.40
N ALA A 88 4.12 12.33 9.75
CA ALA A 88 5.48 12.84 9.93
C ALA A 88 6.31 12.65 8.68
N ASP A 89 6.15 11.53 7.96
CA ASP A 89 6.93 11.24 6.77
C ASP A 89 6.22 10.20 5.92
N ARG A 90 6.60 10.13 4.64
CA ARG A 90 5.99 9.23 3.67
C ARG A 90 7.06 8.78 2.67
N ALA A 91 7.03 7.51 2.31
CA ALA A 91 7.88 6.97 1.24
C ALA A 91 7.03 6.09 0.36
N CYS A 92 7.32 6.09 -0.94
CA CYS A 92 6.51 5.35 -1.91
C CYS A 92 7.40 4.72 -2.97
N VAL A 93 7.03 3.50 -3.37
CA VAL A 93 7.65 2.83 -4.52
C VAL A 93 6.53 2.22 -5.35
N ASP A 94 6.56 2.47 -6.66
CA ASP A 94 5.63 1.86 -7.61
C ASP A 94 6.43 0.99 -8.56
N TYR A 95 6.01 -0.27 -8.75
CA TYR A 95 6.72 -1.13 -9.69
C TYR A 95 5.79 -2.18 -10.30
N GLU A 96 6.17 -2.63 -11.49
CA GLU A 96 5.41 -3.67 -12.16
C GLU A 96 5.77 -5.03 -11.62
N PHE A 97 4.81 -5.93 -11.60
CA PHE A 97 5.04 -7.32 -11.22
C PHE A 97 4.16 -8.23 -12.05
N CYS A 98 4.57 -9.49 -12.14
CA CYS A 98 3.79 -10.51 -12.84
C CYS A 98 2.88 -11.18 -11.84
N CYS A 99 1.58 -11.13 -12.12
CA CYS A 99 0.62 -11.71 -11.19
C CYS A 99 0.43 -13.19 -11.39
N ARG A 100 1.09 -13.85 -12.48
CA ARG A 100 0.91 -15.18 -12.68
C ARG A 100 1.90 -15.90 -11.99
N ARG A 101 1.74 -16.78 -11.48
CA ARG A 101 2.47 -17.60 -10.88
C ARG A 101 3.79 -17.61 -10.96
N LEU A 102 4.36 -16.83 -10.59
CA LEU A 102 5.61 -16.90 -10.78
C LEU A 102 6.10 -17.74 -9.74
N SER A 103 5.32 -17.84 -8.80
CA SER A 103 5.76 -18.65 -7.81
C SER A 103 6.18 -19.93 -8.24
N ARG A 104 5.61 -20.48 -9.14
CA ARG A 104 5.96 -21.61 -9.47
C ARG A 104 7.13 -21.64 -10.18
N GLN A 105 7.60 -20.93 -10.68
CA GLN A 105 8.60 -21.05 -11.43
C GLN A 105 9.77 -20.60 -10.87
N TYR A 106 9.84 -20.10 -10.01
CA TYR A 106 10.86 -19.65 -9.53
C TYR A 106 11.35 -20.39 -8.60
N GLY A 107 10.68 -20.81 -8.34
CA GLY A 107 11.03 -21.58 -7.50
C GLY A 107 12.06 -22.37 -8.03
N GLU A 108 12.32 -22.41 -8.85
CA GLU A 108 13.16 -23.13 -9.35
C GLU A 108 14.19 -22.45 -9.75
N ARG A 109 14.48 -21.59 -9.76
CA ARG A 109 15.34 -20.93 -10.12
C ARG A 109 15.32 -19.81 -10.04
N GLY A 110 15.16 -19.39 -9.77
CA GLY A 110 14.98 -18.45 -9.61
C GLY A 110 15.01 -17.64 -10.22
N LEU A 111 15.28 -17.37 -10.64
CA LEU A 111 15.19 -16.63 -11.13
C LEU A 111 14.62 -16.03 -11.59
N GLY A 112 14.58 -15.82 -11.85
CA GLY A 112 14.05 -15.27 -12.21
C GLY A 112 13.64 -14.69 -12.62
N ILE A 113 13.67 -14.28 -12.45
CA ILE A 113 13.27 -13.74 -12.72
C ILE A 113 12.75 -13.13 -13.10
N ARG A 114 12.85 -12.65 -13.21
CA ARG A 114 12.46 -12.02 -13.60
C ARG A 114 11.85 -11.65 -14.07
N SER A 115 11.88 -11.26 -14.18
CA SER A 115 11.34 -10.85 -14.79
C SER A 115 10.57 -11.09 -15.23
N GLY A 116 10.49 -11.25 -15.11
CA GLY A 116 9.71 -11.69 -15.41
C GLY A 116 8.62 -11.65 -15.90
N CYS A 117 8.09 -11.37 -15.63
CA CYS A 117 7.01 -11.27 -16.30
C CYS A 117 7.35 -10.71 -17.47
N LEU A 118 8.07 -10.72 -17.44
CA LEU A 118 8.35 -10.18 -18.41
C LEU A 118 8.19 -10.53 -19.07
#